data_4e438fe18fead5df38af2b76904d9adc
#
_entry.id   4e438fe18fead5df38af2b76904d9adc
#
_cell.length_a   1.000
_cell.length_b   1.000
_cell.length_c   1.000
_cell.angle_alpha   90.00
_cell.angle_beta   90.00
_cell.angle_gamma   90.00
#
_symmetry.space_group_name_H-M   'P 1'
#
loop_
_entity.id
_entity.type
_entity.pdbx_description
1 polymer ?
#
loop_
_entity_poly.entity_id
_entity_poly.type
_entity_poly.pdbx_seq_one_letter_code
_entity_poly.pdbx_strand_id
1 'polypeptide(L)'
;KKKKTVAKGGRVPSLPLAGSDARTVETTGPAQRESCQEALTGEDPMFETQYEALRRQGISRRSFLQFCSLTAASLGIGSAGAKDIAEAMETKPRTPVIWLHGLECTCCTESFIRSYHPVAKDLVLSMISLDYDDTIMAAAGHQAEAALEDTIEKYKGNYILAVEGNVPLNDDGVNCIPGGETFLRKIKHVAAGAKAVIGWGSCAAWGCVQAAKPNPTHAVPITEIITDKPIVLVPGCPPIPEVMTGVVTYILTYDRLPPLDRMGRPKMFYGQRIHDKCYRRAHFDAGQFVEKFDDEGAKLGYCLYKVGCKGPTSYNACSAIRWNEGLSWPVQSGHGCIGCSEPNFFDKGSFYEHETTVLPPGWGGIEATADKVGLATLGVVGVAAAAHVAMSAVSQARAKKTNKDIGGKEE
;
A
#
# COMPACT_ATOMS: atom_id res chain seq x y z
N LYS A 1 -42.12 40.70 17.40
CA LYS A 1 -42.71 40.48 16.06
C LYS A 1 -41.87 41.22 15.04
N LYS A 2 -40.92 40.52 14.34
CA LYS A 2 -40.28 41.01 13.12
C LYS A 2 -40.48 39.97 12.04
N LYS A 3 -41.25 40.34 11.00
CA LYS A 3 -41.47 39.55 9.81
C LYS A 3 -40.15 39.48 9.01
N LYS A 4 -39.70 38.27 8.68
CA LYS A 4 -38.64 38.05 7.69
C LYS A 4 -39.28 38.01 6.30
N THR A 5 -38.87 38.92 5.44
CA THR A 5 -39.22 38.97 4.03
C THR A 5 -38.42 37.94 3.24
N VAL A 6 -39.10 37.04 2.53
CA VAL A 6 -38.48 36.05 1.64
C VAL A 6 -38.17 36.75 0.32
N ALA A 7 -36.90 36.73 -0.09
CA ALA A 7 -36.47 37.25 -1.38
C ALA A 7 -36.86 36.26 -2.47
N LYS A 8 -37.52 36.79 -3.52
CA LYS A 8 -37.93 36.06 -4.73
C LYS A 8 -36.69 35.71 -5.58
N GLY A 9 -36.61 34.47 -6.03
CA GLY A 9 -35.57 33.96 -6.91
C GLY A 9 -35.49 34.71 -8.24
N GLY A 10 -34.28 35.18 -8.56
CA GLY A 10 -33.91 35.70 -9.84
C GLY A 10 -33.76 34.58 -10.87
N ARG A 11 -34.37 34.70 -12.03
CA ARG A 11 -34.17 33.82 -13.18
C ARG A 11 -32.75 34.02 -13.72
N VAL A 12 -32.03 32.92 -13.90
CA VAL A 12 -30.75 32.89 -14.64
C VAL A 12 -31.07 33.01 -16.13
N PRO A 13 -30.43 33.91 -16.90
CA PRO A 13 -30.62 33.99 -18.33
C PRO A 13 -30.08 32.74 -19.05
N SER A 14 -30.87 32.14 -19.90
CA SER A 14 -30.46 31.10 -20.83
C SER A 14 -29.57 31.67 -21.91
N LEU A 15 -28.36 31.14 -22.05
CA LEU A 15 -27.48 31.39 -23.19
C LEU A 15 -28.07 30.73 -24.45
N PRO A 16 -28.02 31.39 -25.64
CA PRO A 16 -28.50 30.79 -26.87
C PRO A 16 -27.56 29.68 -27.34
N LEU A 17 -28.13 28.54 -27.68
CA LEU A 17 -27.46 27.43 -28.37
C LEU A 17 -26.98 27.91 -29.74
N ALA A 18 -25.67 27.96 -29.95
CA ALA A 18 -25.07 28.19 -31.25
C ALA A 18 -25.43 27.03 -32.19
N GLY A 19 -25.85 27.39 -33.42
CA GLY A 19 -26.31 26.46 -34.43
C GLY A 19 -25.27 25.40 -34.80
N SER A 20 -25.77 24.20 -35.02
CA SER A 20 -25.04 23.05 -35.56
C SER A 20 -24.65 23.28 -37.02
N ASP A 21 -23.47 23.79 -37.28
CA ASP A 21 -22.82 23.60 -38.57
C ASP A 21 -22.21 22.19 -38.60
N ALA A 22 -22.90 21.30 -39.27
CA ALA A 22 -22.41 19.99 -39.65
C ALA A 22 -21.29 20.17 -40.68
N ARG A 23 -20.05 20.37 -40.22
CA ARG A 23 -18.87 20.17 -41.08
C ARG A 23 -18.69 18.67 -41.29
N THR A 24 -18.91 18.26 -42.53
CA THR A 24 -18.54 16.96 -43.07
C THR A 24 -17.08 16.69 -42.74
N VAL A 25 -16.85 15.67 -41.91
CA VAL A 25 -15.53 15.10 -41.72
C VAL A 25 -15.14 14.45 -43.03
N GLU A 26 -14.22 15.04 -43.78
CA GLU A 26 -13.60 14.41 -44.94
C GLU A 26 -12.91 13.10 -44.45
N THR A 27 -13.41 11.99 -44.98
CA THR A 27 -12.79 10.70 -44.79
C THR A 27 -11.39 10.73 -45.37
N THR A 28 -10.36 10.60 -44.52
CA THR A 28 -8.96 10.44 -44.93
C THR A 28 -8.86 9.34 -45.99
N GLY A 29 -8.24 9.66 -47.15
CA GLY A 29 -8.11 8.78 -48.28
C GLY A 29 -7.28 7.53 -48.01
N PRO A 30 -7.34 6.53 -48.91
CA PRO A 30 -6.68 5.21 -48.75
C PRO A 30 -5.18 5.28 -48.49
N ALA A 31 -4.45 6.28 -48.97
CA ALA A 31 -3.01 6.47 -48.78
C ALA A 31 -2.61 6.76 -47.32
N GLN A 32 -3.48 7.36 -46.49
CA GLN A 32 -3.21 7.55 -45.06
C GLN A 32 -3.54 6.31 -44.21
N ARG A 33 -4.35 5.40 -44.70
CA ARG A 33 -4.59 4.09 -44.06
C ARG A 33 -3.41 3.13 -44.29
N GLU A 34 -2.77 3.19 -45.44
CA GLU A 34 -1.59 2.35 -45.73
C GLU A 34 -0.37 2.79 -44.88
N SER A 35 -0.15 4.10 -44.69
CA SER A 35 0.96 4.56 -43.86
C SER A 35 0.78 4.26 -42.34
N CYS A 36 -0.45 4.12 -41.86
CA CYS A 36 -0.71 3.64 -40.49
C CYS A 36 -0.57 2.12 -40.36
N GLN A 37 -0.83 1.36 -41.43
CA GLN A 37 -0.66 -0.09 -41.43
C GLN A 37 0.79 -0.52 -41.59
N GLU A 38 1.62 0.20 -42.33
CA GLU A 38 3.05 -0.06 -42.43
C GLU A 38 3.84 0.27 -41.17
N ALA A 39 3.34 1.16 -40.32
CA ALA A 39 3.90 1.43 -38.99
C ALA A 39 3.62 0.30 -37.96
N LEU A 40 2.75 -0.66 -38.31
CA LEU A 40 2.38 -1.81 -37.46
C LEU A 40 3.07 -3.12 -37.83
N THR A 41 4.00 -3.12 -38.80
CA THR A 41 4.84 -4.29 -39.11
C THR A 41 6.12 -4.42 -38.28
N GLY A 42 6.15 -3.80 -37.10
CA GLY A 42 7.09 -4.13 -36.03
C GLY A 42 6.58 -5.33 -35.26
N GLU A 43 7.46 -6.24 -34.91
CA GLU A 43 7.25 -7.46 -34.12
C GLU A 43 6.17 -7.29 -33.06
N ASP A 44 5.26 -8.26 -32.96
CA ASP A 44 4.11 -8.22 -32.04
C ASP A 44 4.64 -7.85 -30.64
N PRO A 45 4.17 -6.75 -30.01
CA PRO A 45 4.66 -6.28 -28.69
C PRO A 45 4.63 -7.35 -27.60
N MET A 46 3.89 -8.44 -27.84
CA MET A 46 3.83 -9.60 -26.98
C MET A 46 5.16 -10.35 -26.84
N PHE A 47 6.06 -10.24 -27.82
CA PHE A 47 7.35 -10.95 -27.81
C PHE A 47 8.53 -10.04 -27.48
N GLU A 48 8.34 -8.72 -27.49
CA GLU A 48 9.39 -7.77 -27.10
C GLU A 48 9.71 -7.91 -25.62
N THR A 49 10.98 -8.19 -25.29
CA THR A 49 11.42 -8.24 -23.89
C THR A 49 11.42 -6.85 -23.26
N GLN A 50 11.33 -6.81 -21.93
CA GLN A 50 11.37 -5.55 -21.18
C GLN A 50 12.65 -4.76 -21.47
N TYR A 51 13.78 -5.44 -21.61
CA TYR A 51 15.06 -4.80 -21.94
C TYR A 51 15.10 -4.26 -23.37
N GLU A 52 14.52 -4.96 -24.34
CA GLU A 52 14.40 -4.46 -25.71
C GLU A 52 13.58 -3.19 -25.80
N ALA A 53 12.46 -3.13 -25.06
CA ALA A 53 11.66 -1.92 -24.94
C ALA A 53 12.46 -0.72 -24.37
N LEU A 54 13.29 -0.94 -23.35
CA LEU A 54 14.19 0.09 -22.81
C LEU A 54 15.25 0.52 -23.84
N ARG A 55 15.84 -0.43 -24.56
CA ARG A 55 16.82 -0.14 -25.62
C ARG A 55 16.23 0.73 -26.73
N ARG A 56 15.01 0.43 -27.15
CA ARG A 56 14.28 1.22 -28.15
C ARG A 56 14.09 2.67 -27.71
N GLN A 57 13.95 2.90 -26.40
CA GLN A 57 13.87 4.24 -25.79
C GLN A 57 15.25 4.92 -25.63
N GLY A 58 16.34 4.29 -26.09
CA GLY A 58 17.69 4.84 -26.02
C GLY A 58 18.40 4.60 -24.67
N ILE A 59 17.88 3.76 -23.80
CA ILE A 59 18.52 3.41 -22.53
C ILE A 59 19.76 2.57 -22.78
N SER A 60 20.90 3.04 -22.27
CA SER A 60 22.16 2.30 -22.39
C SER A 60 22.20 1.08 -21.45
N ARG A 61 23.02 0.05 -21.77
CA ARG A 61 23.21 -1.11 -20.88
C ARG A 61 23.70 -0.70 -19.49
N ARG A 62 24.54 0.31 -19.39
CA ARG A 62 25.00 0.83 -18.09
C ARG A 62 23.85 1.41 -17.27
N SER A 63 23.01 2.24 -17.88
CA SER A 63 21.83 2.82 -17.25
C SER A 63 20.82 1.73 -16.85
N PHE A 64 20.64 0.70 -17.67
CA PHE A 64 19.81 -0.46 -17.37
C PHE A 64 20.31 -1.22 -16.12
N LEU A 65 21.59 -1.53 -16.03
CA LEU A 65 22.17 -2.23 -14.86
C LEU A 65 22.11 -1.34 -13.59
N GLN A 66 22.28 -0.03 -13.76
CA GLN A 66 22.09 0.92 -12.66
C GLN A 66 20.64 0.93 -12.18
N PHE A 67 19.68 0.94 -13.10
CA PHE A 67 18.25 0.81 -12.79
C PHE A 67 17.96 -0.47 -11.98
N CYS A 68 18.42 -1.63 -12.44
CA CYS A 68 18.24 -2.92 -11.74
C CYS A 68 18.84 -2.88 -10.33
N SER A 69 20.01 -2.27 -10.18
CA SER A 69 20.69 -2.15 -8.89
C SER A 69 19.97 -1.23 -7.91
N LEU A 70 19.49 -0.09 -8.38
CA LEU A 70 18.72 0.87 -7.56
C LEU A 70 17.36 0.27 -7.17
N THR A 71 16.70 -0.41 -8.09
CA THR A 71 15.43 -1.10 -7.83
C THR A 71 15.62 -2.22 -6.80
N ALA A 72 16.66 -3.02 -6.93
CA ALA A 72 16.98 -4.06 -5.93
C ALA A 72 17.27 -3.46 -4.55
N ALA A 73 17.97 -2.33 -4.51
CA ALA A 73 18.23 -1.61 -3.25
C ALA A 73 16.95 -1.08 -2.62
N SER A 74 16.05 -0.50 -3.41
CA SER A 74 14.74 0.00 -2.93
C SER A 74 13.85 -1.12 -2.39
N LEU A 75 13.95 -2.32 -2.97
CA LEU A 75 13.25 -3.52 -2.51
C LEU A 75 13.94 -4.22 -1.33
N GLY A 76 15.16 -3.82 -0.97
CA GLY A 76 15.95 -4.47 0.08
C GLY A 76 16.41 -5.89 -0.24
N ILE A 77 16.46 -6.29 -1.54
CA ILE A 77 16.83 -7.65 -1.99
C ILE A 77 18.31 -7.80 -2.36
N GLY A 78 19.09 -6.74 -2.19
CA GLY A 78 20.55 -6.76 -2.36
C GLY A 78 21.02 -6.99 -3.80
N SER A 79 22.33 -7.26 -3.96
CA SER A 79 22.94 -7.41 -5.28
C SER A 79 22.50 -8.66 -6.05
N ALA A 80 22.11 -9.72 -5.35
CA ALA A 80 21.54 -10.91 -5.99
C ALA A 80 20.21 -10.56 -6.68
N GLY A 81 19.33 -9.81 -5.99
CA GLY A 81 18.07 -9.34 -6.59
C GLY A 81 18.27 -8.42 -7.80
N ALA A 82 19.35 -7.64 -7.84
CA ALA A 82 19.66 -6.83 -9.02
C ALA A 82 19.93 -7.70 -10.26
N LYS A 83 20.61 -8.84 -10.07
CA LYS A 83 20.82 -9.81 -11.13
C LYS A 83 19.51 -10.48 -11.57
N ASP A 84 18.69 -10.88 -10.61
CA ASP A 84 17.39 -11.49 -10.91
C ASP A 84 16.48 -10.55 -11.70
N ILE A 85 16.45 -9.25 -11.33
CA ILE A 85 15.71 -8.22 -12.06
C ILE A 85 16.26 -8.09 -13.50
N ALA A 86 17.58 -8.00 -13.67
CA ALA A 86 18.20 -7.86 -14.98
C ALA A 86 17.87 -9.07 -15.87
N GLU A 87 18.00 -10.29 -15.36
CA GLU A 87 17.69 -11.52 -16.08
C GLU A 87 16.21 -11.59 -16.47
N ALA A 88 15.31 -11.24 -15.54
CA ALA A 88 13.88 -11.20 -15.82
C ALA A 88 13.56 -10.20 -16.94
N MET A 89 14.15 -9.01 -16.92
CA MET A 89 13.91 -7.98 -17.93
C MET A 89 14.53 -8.31 -19.31
N GLU A 90 15.64 -9.05 -19.33
CA GLU A 90 16.29 -9.51 -20.58
C GLU A 90 15.55 -10.68 -21.22
N THR A 91 14.78 -11.46 -20.47
CA THR A 91 14.19 -12.72 -20.94
C THR A 91 12.67 -12.73 -21.04
N LYS A 92 11.98 -11.89 -20.24
CA LYS A 92 10.51 -11.89 -20.17
C LYS A 92 9.90 -10.78 -21.03
N PRO A 93 8.79 -11.10 -21.73
CA PRO A 93 8.01 -10.08 -22.41
C PRO A 93 7.36 -9.13 -21.38
N ARG A 94 6.83 -8.01 -21.88
CA ARG A 94 6.04 -7.10 -21.06
C ARG A 94 4.75 -7.79 -20.61
N THR A 95 4.44 -7.70 -19.32
CA THR A 95 3.25 -8.32 -18.77
C THR A 95 2.03 -7.43 -18.99
N PRO A 96 0.95 -7.94 -19.60
CA PRO A 96 -0.29 -7.19 -19.77
C PRO A 96 -0.91 -6.84 -18.40
N VAL A 97 -1.35 -5.59 -18.26
CA VAL A 97 -2.01 -5.09 -17.05
C VAL A 97 -3.30 -4.39 -17.45
N ILE A 98 -4.37 -4.78 -16.79
CA ILE A 98 -5.66 -4.09 -16.81
C ILE A 98 -5.81 -3.39 -15.47
N TRP A 99 -5.97 -2.07 -15.46
CA TRP A 99 -6.18 -1.27 -14.25
C TRP A 99 -7.62 -0.76 -14.23
N LEU A 100 -8.38 -1.21 -13.25
CA LEU A 100 -9.79 -0.85 -13.08
C LEU A 100 -9.97 0.12 -11.92
N HIS A 101 -10.89 1.06 -12.10
CA HIS A 101 -11.26 2.09 -11.14
C HIS A 101 -12.70 1.88 -10.64
N GLY A 102 -12.84 1.62 -9.33
CA GLY A 102 -14.12 1.50 -8.63
C GLY A 102 -14.53 2.81 -7.96
N LEU A 103 -15.16 2.71 -6.76
CA LEU A 103 -15.36 3.90 -5.92
C LEU A 103 -14.02 4.29 -5.30
N GLU A 104 -13.45 5.39 -5.77
CA GLU A 104 -12.10 5.82 -5.42
C GLU A 104 -11.93 7.35 -5.58
N CYS A 105 -10.71 7.86 -5.41
CA CYS A 105 -10.35 9.27 -5.54
C CYS A 105 -9.15 9.51 -6.47
N THR A 106 -8.75 8.51 -7.27
CA THR A 106 -7.60 8.51 -8.21
C THR A 106 -6.24 8.70 -7.52
N CYS A 107 -6.19 8.78 -6.18
CA CYS A 107 -4.94 9.06 -5.47
C CYS A 107 -3.93 7.91 -5.54
N CYS A 108 -4.34 6.66 -5.77
CA CYS A 108 -3.37 5.57 -5.94
C CYS A 108 -2.67 5.66 -7.30
N THR A 109 -3.40 5.96 -8.38
CA THR A 109 -2.81 6.29 -9.69
C THR A 109 -1.90 7.50 -9.59
N GLU A 110 -2.33 8.60 -8.93
CA GLU A 110 -1.51 9.77 -8.65
C GLU A 110 -0.24 9.44 -7.87
N SER A 111 -0.33 8.55 -6.88
CA SER A 111 0.83 8.08 -6.13
C SER A 111 1.76 7.26 -7.02
N PHE A 112 1.22 6.30 -7.77
CA PHE A 112 2.00 5.42 -8.64
C PHE A 112 2.86 6.20 -9.64
N ILE A 113 2.28 7.20 -10.33
CA ILE A 113 3.02 8.01 -11.32
C ILE A 113 4.10 8.91 -10.71
N ARG A 114 4.10 9.11 -9.39
CA ARG A 114 5.11 9.87 -8.65
C ARG A 114 6.27 9.03 -8.13
N SER A 115 6.32 7.74 -8.47
CA SER A 115 7.44 6.89 -8.06
C SER A 115 8.75 7.39 -8.66
N TYR A 116 9.78 7.43 -7.85
CA TYR A 116 11.11 7.86 -8.24
C TYR A 116 12.03 6.68 -8.57
N HIS A 117 11.93 5.57 -7.84
CA HIS A 117 12.65 4.33 -8.13
C HIS A 117 11.80 3.08 -7.88
N PRO A 118 11.47 2.31 -8.91
CA PRO A 118 11.62 2.64 -10.34
C PRO A 118 10.71 3.81 -10.73
N VAL A 119 11.13 4.63 -11.69
CA VAL A 119 10.29 5.69 -12.22
C VAL A 119 9.08 5.05 -12.91
N ALA A 120 7.87 5.52 -12.61
CA ALA A 120 6.64 4.96 -13.16
C ALA A 120 6.64 4.90 -14.70
N LYS A 121 7.23 5.90 -15.35
CA LYS A 121 7.43 5.92 -16.80
C LYS A 121 8.17 4.67 -17.31
N ASP A 122 9.28 4.29 -16.66
CA ASP A 122 10.08 3.15 -17.10
C ASP A 122 9.33 1.84 -16.87
N LEU A 123 8.51 1.79 -15.81
CA LEU A 123 7.69 0.63 -15.50
C LEU A 123 6.56 0.46 -16.53
N VAL A 124 5.79 1.52 -16.79
CA VAL A 124 4.66 1.51 -17.72
C VAL A 124 5.10 1.29 -19.17
N LEU A 125 6.18 1.95 -19.60
CA LEU A 125 6.62 1.90 -21.01
C LEU A 125 7.52 0.70 -21.32
N SER A 126 8.07 0.01 -20.32
CA SER A 126 9.11 -1.00 -20.56
C SER A 126 8.89 -2.32 -19.83
N MET A 127 8.33 -2.33 -18.64
CA MET A 127 8.20 -3.54 -17.82
C MET A 127 6.82 -4.17 -17.92
N ILE A 128 5.77 -3.35 -17.98
CA ILE A 128 4.38 -3.80 -18.18
C ILE A 128 3.86 -3.32 -19.54
N SER A 129 2.78 -3.93 -20.00
CA SER A 129 1.92 -3.39 -21.03
C SER A 129 0.65 -2.94 -20.34
N LEU A 130 0.48 -1.62 -20.12
CA LEU A 130 -0.74 -1.08 -19.54
C LEU A 130 -1.79 -0.96 -20.65
N ASP A 131 -2.54 -2.05 -20.85
CA ASP A 131 -3.44 -2.17 -21.98
C ASP A 131 -4.80 -1.51 -21.74
N TYR A 132 -5.20 -1.37 -20.48
CA TYR A 132 -6.40 -0.65 -20.09
C TYR A 132 -6.18 0.11 -18.78
N ASP A 133 -6.50 1.38 -18.79
CA ASP A 133 -6.58 2.26 -17.64
C ASP A 133 -7.47 3.46 -18.02
N ASP A 134 -8.68 3.53 -17.52
CA ASP A 134 -9.66 4.53 -17.92
C ASP A 134 -9.33 5.96 -17.46
N THR A 135 -8.32 6.15 -16.62
CA THR A 135 -7.87 7.48 -16.16
C THR A 135 -6.71 8.06 -16.96
N ILE A 136 -5.78 7.24 -17.46
CA ILE A 136 -4.55 7.72 -18.13
C ILE A 136 -4.37 7.19 -19.56
N MET A 137 -5.22 6.28 -20.05
CA MET A 137 -5.14 5.82 -21.43
C MET A 137 -5.64 6.89 -22.43
N ALA A 138 -5.12 6.84 -23.65
CA ALA A 138 -5.52 7.78 -24.71
C ALA A 138 -6.89 7.44 -25.33
N ALA A 139 -7.29 6.17 -25.34
CA ALA A 139 -8.58 5.72 -25.83
C ALA A 139 -9.70 6.16 -24.87
N ALA A 140 -10.91 6.38 -25.42
CA ALA A 140 -12.08 6.74 -24.63
C ALA A 140 -13.36 6.08 -25.18
N GLY A 141 -14.39 5.93 -24.33
CA GLY A 141 -15.67 5.37 -24.70
C GLY A 141 -15.58 3.98 -25.30
N HIS A 142 -16.23 3.72 -26.41
CA HIS A 142 -16.26 2.42 -27.07
C HIS A 142 -14.85 1.89 -27.47
N GLN A 143 -13.91 2.77 -27.76
CA GLN A 143 -12.55 2.35 -28.08
C GLN A 143 -11.80 1.81 -26.87
N ALA A 144 -12.00 2.43 -25.69
CA ALA A 144 -11.44 1.96 -24.44
C ALA A 144 -12.02 0.60 -24.04
N GLU A 145 -13.35 0.46 -24.11
CA GLU A 145 -14.01 -0.80 -23.78
C GLU A 145 -13.63 -1.92 -24.76
N ALA A 146 -13.48 -1.62 -26.06
CA ALA A 146 -12.98 -2.60 -27.04
C ALA A 146 -11.54 -3.04 -26.71
N ALA A 147 -10.66 -2.12 -26.32
CA ALA A 147 -9.29 -2.46 -25.91
C ALA A 147 -9.29 -3.33 -24.63
N LEU A 148 -10.22 -3.13 -23.71
CA LEU A 148 -10.39 -3.98 -22.54
C LEU A 148 -10.74 -5.42 -22.94
N GLU A 149 -11.78 -5.60 -23.79
CA GLU A 149 -12.22 -6.93 -24.23
C GLU A 149 -11.16 -7.64 -25.06
N ASP A 150 -10.50 -6.94 -25.98
CA ASP A 150 -9.38 -7.47 -26.77
C ASP A 150 -8.24 -7.97 -25.87
N THR A 151 -7.93 -7.24 -24.80
CA THR A 151 -6.90 -7.62 -23.82
C THR A 151 -7.32 -8.86 -23.04
N ILE A 152 -8.58 -8.92 -22.57
CA ILE A 152 -9.12 -10.08 -21.86
C ILE A 152 -9.07 -11.33 -22.73
N GLU A 153 -9.49 -11.24 -24.00
CA GLU A 153 -9.49 -12.36 -24.92
C GLU A 153 -8.07 -12.81 -25.27
N LYS A 154 -7.21 -11.88 -25.68
CA LYS A 154 -5.84 -12.13 -26.13
C LYS A 154 -4.95 -12.72 -25.04
N TYR A 155 -5.07 -12.21 -23.81
CA TYR A 155 -4.17 -12.55 -22.71
C TYR A 155 -4.84 -13.34 -21.58
N LYS A 156 -5.94 -14.02 -21.86
CA LYS A 156 -6.67 -14.82 -20.87
C LYS A 156 -5.75 -15.74 -20.05
N GLY A 157 -5.79 -15.59 -18.73
CA GLY A 157 -4.92 -16.34 -17.80
C GLY A 157 -3.50 -15.79 -17.65
N ASN A 158 -3.11 -14.74 -18.38
CA ASN A 158 -1.76 -14.21 -18.39
C ASN A 158 -1.64 -12.71 -18.06
N TYR A 159 -2.75 -11.99 -17.87
CA TYR A 159 -2.71 -10.59 -17.45
C TYR A 159 -2.83 -10.44 -15.94
N ILE A 160 -2.32 -9.33 -15.42
CA ILE A 160 -2.52 -8.90 -14.04
C ILE A 160 -3.67 -7.91 -14.01
N LEU A 161 -4.61 -8.12 -13.09
CA LEU A 161 -5.67 -7.17 -12.79
C LEU A 161 -5.23 -6.27 -11.63
N ALA A 162 -5.06 -4.99 -11.87
CA ALA A 162 -4.88 -3.96 -10.87
C ALA A 162 -6.23 -3.29 -10.58
N VAL A 163 -6.60 -3.15 -9.32
CA VAL A 163 -7.87 -2.55 -8.93
C VAL A 163 -7.62 -1.42 -7.95
N GLU A 164 -8.05 -0.24 -8.31
CA GLU A 164 -8.14 0.94 -7.44
C GLU A 164 -9.61 1.17 -7.08
N GLY A 165 -9.88 1.40 -5.77
CA GLY A 165 -11.25 1.60 -5.32
C GLY A 165 -11.94 0.34 -4.78
N ASN A 166 -13.11 0.53 -4.23
CA ASN A 166 -13.98 -0.51 -3.69
C ASN A 166 -15.22 -0.74 -4.57
N VAL A 167 -16.02 -1.75 -4.22
CA VAL A 167 -17.17 -2.18 -5.01
C VAL A 167 -18.45 -1.83 -4.27
N PRO A 168 -19.35 -0.96 -4.82
CA PRO A 168 -20.68 -0.75 -4.27
C PRO A 168 -21.59 -1.93 -4.60
N LEU A 169 -22.41 -2.35 -3.64
CA LEU A 169 -23.34 -3.47 -3.82
C LEU A 169 -24.83 -3.03 -3.91
N ASN A 170 -25.18 -1.88 -3.34
CA ASN A 170 -26.58 -1.42 -3.39
C ASN A 170 -27.05 -1.23 -4.84
N ASP A 171 -28.29 -1.63 -5.08
CA ASP A 171 -28.97 -1.51 -6.38
C ASP A 171 -28.14 -2.11 -7.54
N ASP A 172 -27.56 -3.30 -7.33
CA ASP A 172 -26.69 -4.01 -8.29
C ASP A 172 -25.45 -3.18 -8.72
N GLY A 173 -24.95 -2.32 -7.83
CA GLY A 173 -23.73 -1.57 -8.03
C GLY A 173 -23.88 -0.28 -8.84
N VAL A 174 -25.12 0.22 -9.01
CA VAL A 174 -25.43 1.43 -9.82
C VAL A 174 -24.68 2.70 -9.39
N ASN A 175 -24.13 2.71 -8.18
CA ASN A 175 -23.35 3.85 -7.67
C ASN A 175 -21.96 4.01 -8.33
N CYS A 176 -21.52 3.03 -9.16
CA CYS A 176 -20.28 3.11 -9.93
C CYS A 176 -20.48 2.39 -11.28
N ILE A 177 -20.51 3.17 -12.38
CA ILE A 177 -20.83 2.70 -13.74
C ILE A 177 -19.72 3.16 -14.71
N PRO A 178 -18.48 2.64 -14.62
CA PRO A 178 -17.43 2.95 -15.58
C PRO A 178 -17.69 2.27 -16.92
N GLY A 179 -17.65 3.04 -18.02
CA GLY A 179 -17.83 2.51 -19.37
C GLY A 179 -19.25 2.02 -19.70
N GLY A 180 -20.27 2.42 -18.90
CA GLY A 180 -21.67 2.05 -19.14
C GLY A 180 -22.12 0.74 -18.50
N GLU A 181 -21.24 0.04 -17.80
CA GLU A 181 -21.53 -1.16 -17.02
C GLU A 181 -21.22 -0.92 -15.52
N THR A 182 -21.98 -1.58 -14.61
CA THR A 182 -21.69 -1.46 -13.18
C THR A 182 -20.32 -2.06 -12.85
N PHE A 183 -19.55 -1.37 -12.00
CA PHE A 183 -18.23 -1.84 -11.59
C PHE A 183 -18.28 -3.26 -10.98
N LEU A 184 -19.37 -3.59 -10.29
CA LEU A 184 -19.60 -4.93 -9.74
C LEU A 184 -19.58 -6.03 -10.83
N ARG A 185 -20.17 -5.76 -12.01
CA ARG A 185 -20.15 -6.71 -13.14
C ARG A 185 -18.82 -6.69 -13.84
N LYS A 186 -18.28 -5.51 -14.14
CA LYS A 186 -16.99 -5.33 -14.81
C LYS A 186 -15.86 -6.04 -14.03
N ILE A 187 -15.74 -5.83 -12.73
CA ILE A 187 -14.67 -6.46 -11.94
C ILE A 187 -14.77 -8.00 -11.92
N LYS A 188 -15.99 -8.55 -11.85
CA LYS A 188 -16.20 -10.02 -11.92
C LYS A 188 -15.80 -10.59 -13.28
N HIS A 189 -16.19 -9.90 -14.36
CA HIS A 189 -15.85 -10.28 -15.72
C HIS A 189 -14.33 -10.28 -15.94
N VAL A 190 -13.67 -9.17 -15.61
CA VAL A 190 -12.22 -9.03 -15.81
C VAL A 190 -11.44 -9.94 -14.88
N ALA A 191 -11.83 -10.10 -13.62
CA ALA A 191 -11.14 -10.98 -12.68
C ALA A 191 -11.14 -12.45 -13.12
N ALA A 192 -12.19 -12.91 -13.81
CA ALA A 192 -12.31 -14.31 -14.24
C ALA A 192 -11.13 -14.76 -15.10
N GLY A 193 -10.60 -13.88 -15.97
CA GLY A 193 -9.45 -14.15 -16.85
C GLY A 193 -8.09 -13.77 -16.25
N ALA A 194 -8.03 -13.13 -15.09
CA ALA A 194 -6.77 -12.64 -14.52
C ALA A 194 -5.90 -13.78 -13.95
N LYS A 195 -4.58 -13.64 -14.09
CA LYS A 195 -3.57 -14.51 -13.46
C LYS A 195 -3.44 -14.21 -11.97
N ALA A 196 -3.43 -12.94 -11.61
CA ALA A 196 -3.34 -12.44 -10.24
C ALA A 196 -4.00 -11.06 -10.14
N VAL A 197 -4.34 -10.66 -8.92
CA VAL A 197 -4.99 -9.37 -8.64
C VAL A 197 -4.13 -8.55 -7.69
N ILE A 198 -4.00 -7.26 -7.96
CA ILE A 198 -3.39 -6.29 -7.07
C ILE A 198 -4.47 -5.31 -6.63
N GLY A 199 -4.74 -5.23 -5.32
CA GLY A 199 -5.63 -4.23 -4.75
C GLY A 199 -4.86 -3.00 -4.29
N TRP A 200 -5.02 -1.88 -5.00
CA TRP A 200 -4.38 -0.62 -4.68
C TRP A 200 -5.17 0.20 -3.66
N GLY A 201 -4.47 0.62 -2.64
CA GLY A 201 -5.02 1.51 -1.63
C GLY A 201 -5.95 0.83 -0.63
N SER A 202 -6.29 1.59 0.40
CA SER A 202 -7.21 1.12 1.44
C SER A 202 -8.65 0.99 0.95
N CYS A 203 -9.00 1.62 -0.18
CA CYS A 203 -10.32 1.44 -0.79
C CYS A 203 -10.49 0.01 -1.30
N ALA A 204 -9.58 -0.48 -2.12
CA ALA A 204 -9.60 -1.85 -2.61
C ALA A 204 -9.42 -2.88 -1.48
N ALA A 205 -8.54 -2.57 -0.51
CA ALA A 205 -8.20 -3.49 0.57
C ALA A 205 -9.28 -3.61 1.66
N TRP A 206 -9.90 -2.47 2.06
CA TRP A 206 -10.73 -2.39 3.27
C TRP A 206 -12.07 -1.65 3.07
N GLY A 207 -12.36 -1.16 1.86
CA GLY A 207 -13.53 -0.31 1.58
C GLY A 207 -13.29 1.18 1.86
N CYS A 208 -12.40 1.55 2.77
CA CYS A 208 -11.97 2.90 3.10
C CYS A 208 -13.14 3.88 3.39
N VAL A 209 -12.95 5.17 3.08
CA VAL A 209 -13.90 6.25 3.41
C VAL A 209 -15.28 6.02 2.81
N GLN A 210 -15.38 5.43 1.63
CA GLN A 210 -16.67 5.13 1.00
C GLN A 210 -17.47 4.07 1.76
N ALA A 211 -16.77 3.14 2.45
CA ALA A 211 -17.39 2.13 3.32
C ALA A 211 -17.60 2.62 4.76
N ALA A 212 -17.24 3.87 5.07
CA ALA A 212 -17.48 4.45 6.40
C ALA A 212 -18.99 4.52 6.72
N LYS A 213 -19.32 4.31 7.98
CA LYS A 213 -20.72 4.34 8.44
C LYS A 213 -21.38 5.68 8.12
N PRO A 214 -22.61 5.69 7.59
CA PRO A 214 -23.57 4.58 7.48
C PRO A 214 -23.40 3.69 6.25
N ASN A 215 -22.38 3.88 5.38
CA ASN A 215 -22.11 3.13 4.15
C ASN A 215 -23.34 3.01 3.23
N PRO A 216 -23.88 4.10 2.69
CA PRO A 216 -25.14 4.11 1.95
C PRO A 216 -25.06 3.33 0.63
N THR A 217 -23.87 3.16 0.07
CA THR A 217 -23.66 2.42 -1.18
C THR A 217 -23.39 0.94 -0.95
N HIS A 218 -23.30 0.52 0.32
CA HIS A 218 -22.83 -0.82 0.70
C HIS A 218 -21.51 -1.15 0.00
N ALA A 219 -20.56 -0.23 0.09
CA ALA A 219 -19.23 -0.39 -0.48
C ALA A 219 -18.43 -1.45 0.31
N VAL A 220 -17.83 -2.39 -0.42
CA VAL A 220 -17.07 -3.51 0.14
C VAL A 220 -15.67 -3.61 -0.47
N PRO A 221 -14.69 -4.20 0.22
CA PRO A 221 -13.37 -4.46 -0.35
C PRO A 221 -13.46 -5.49 -1.50
N ILE A 222 -12.46 -5.47 -2.39
CA ILE A 222 -12.42 -6.36 -3.56
C ILE A 222 -12.37 -7.85 -3.18
N THR A 223 -11.87 -8.17 -2.00
CA THR A 223 -11.77 -9.54 -1.49
C THR A 223 -13.11 -10.19 -1.17
N GLU A 224 -14.17 -9.40 -1.04
CA GLU A 224 -15.53 -9.93 -0.93
C GLU A 224 -16.12 -10.33 -2.29
N ILE A 225 -15.56 -9.81 -3.38
CA ILE A 225 -16.04 -10.07 -4.75
C ILE A 225 -15.17 -11.11 -5.46
N ILE A 226 -13.84 -11.00 -5.30
CA ILE A 226 -12.86 -11.88 -5.95
C ILE A 226 -12.32 -12.83 -4.88
N THR A 227 -12.76 -14.10 -4.91
CA THR A 227 -12.43 -15.10 -3.91
C THR A 227 -11.59 -16.27 -4.44
N ASP A 228 -11.48 -16.39 -5.76
CA ASP A 228 -10.88 -17.52 -6.49
C ASP A 228 -9.51 -17.20 -7.10
N LYS A 229 -8.99 -15.98 -6.90
CA LYS A 229 -7.71 -15.54 -7.47
C LYS A 229 -6.68 -15.23 -6.39
N PRO A 230 -5.37 -15.40 -6.68
CA PRO A 230 -4.34 -14.88 -5.80
C PRO A 230 -4.37 -13.34 -5.79
N ILE A 231 -4.54 -12.77 -4.58
CA ILE A 231 -4.66 -11.31 -4.38
C ILE A 231 -3.51 -10.83 -3.50
N VAL A 232 -2.89 -9.71 -3.89
CA VAL A 232 -2.02 -8.92 -3.04
C VAL A 232 -2.67 -7.58 -2.73
N LEU A 233 -2.77 -7.23 -1.46
CA LEU A 233 -3.33 -5.96 -1.01
C LEU A 233 -2.22 -4.98 -0.64
N VAL A 234 -2.28 -3.78 -1.18
CA VAL A 234 -1.30 -2.72 -0.95
C VAL A 234 -2.03 -1.51 -0.34
N PRO A 235 -2.41 -1.59 0.95
CA PRO A 235 -3.19 -0.55 1.58
C PRO A 235 -2.36 0.71 1.87
N GLY A 236 -3.06 1.82 1.94
CA GLY A 236 -2.61 3.18 2.16
C GLY A 236 -3.64 4.11 1.55
N CYS A 237 -3.65 5.38 1.92
CA CYS A 237 -4.61 6.33 1.35
C CYS A 237 -3.89 7.63 0.97
N PRO A 238 -3.19 7.55 -0.18
CA PRO A 238 -2.80 6.39 -1.00
C PRO A 238 -1.61 5.60 -0.43
N PRO A 239 -1.20 4.47 -1.04
CA PRO A 239 0.06 3.79 -0.73
C PRO A 239 1.27 4.62 -1.16
N ILE A 240 2.44 4.35 -0.57
CA ILE A 240 3.70 4.99 -0.98
C ILE A 240 4.04 4.59 -2.43
N PRO A 241 4.44 5.54 -3.30
CA PRO A 241 4.76 5.24 -4.70
C PRO A 241 5.71 4.07 -4.89
N GLU A 242 6.84 4.07 -4.17
CA GLU A 242 7.87 3.03 -4.26
C GLU A 242 7.40 1.67 -3.73
N VAL A 243 6.41 1.64 -2.84
CA VAL A 243 5.77 0.38 -2.41
C VAL A 243 4.94 -0.21 -3.55
N MET A 244 4.19 0.62 -4.27
CA MET A 244 3.38 0.18 -5.41
C MET A 244 4.26 -0.36 -6.54
N THR A 245 5.23 0.42 -7.00
CA THR A 245 6.16 0.01 -8.06
C THR A 245 7.03 -1.17 -7.65
N GLY A 246 7.40 -1.24 -6.37
CA GLY A 246 8.14 -2.36 -5.80
C GLY A 246 7.37 -3.68 -5.82
N VAL A 247 6.08 -3.67 -5.53
CA VAL A 247 5.21 -4.86 -5.63
C VAL A 247 5.10 -5.33 -7.07
N VAL A 248 4.86 -4.42 -8.03
CA VAL A 248 4.84 -4.76 -9.46
C VAL A 248 6.16 -5.36 -9.90
N THR A 249 7.28 -4.70 -9.58
CA THR A 249 8.62 -5.20 -9.94
C THR A 249 8.88 -6.59 -9.35
N TYR A 250 8.49 -6.85 -8.10
CA TYR A 250 8.63 -8.17 -7.49
C TYR A 250 7.87 -9.24 -8.27
N ILE A 251 6.60 -8.98 -8.62
CA ILE A 251 5.77 -9.92 -9.38
C ILE A 251 6.39 -10.20 -10.76
N LEU A 252 6.82 -9.17 -11.46
CA LEU A 252 7.43 -9.30 -12.80
C LEU A 252 8.74 -10.08 -12.74
N THR A 253 9.58 -9.84 -11.74
CA THR A 253 10.86 -10.51 -11.57
C THR A 253 10.69 -11.99 -11.27
N TYR A 254 9.88 -12.32 -10.26
CA TYR A 254 9.79 -13.68 -9.71
C TYR A 254 8.58 -14.48 -10.18
N ASP A 255 7.71 -13.89 -11.00
CA ASP A 255 6.46 -14.50 -11.49
C ASP A 255 5.55 -15.08 -10.40
N ARG A 256 5.58 -14.48 -9.25
CA ARG A 256 4.79 -14.86 -8.06
C ARG A 256 4.52 -13.66 -7.17
N LEU A 257 3.48 -13.76 -6.34
CA LEU A 257 3.23 -12.75 -5.31
C LEU A 257 4.35 -12.74 -4.24
N PRO A 258 4.68 -11.57 -3.68
CA PRO A 258 5.59 -11.48 -2.54
C PRO A 258 5.03 -12.23 -1.32
N PRO A 259 5.87 -12.62 -0.34
CA PRO A 259 5.39 -13.19 0.91
C PRO A 259 4.42 -12.23 1.61
N LEU A 260 3.19 -12.72 1.87
CA LEU A 260 2.10 -11.93 2.43
C LEU A 260 1.95 -12.16 3.93
N ASP A 261 1.45 -11.15 4.65
CA ASP A 261 0.97 -11.27 6.01
C ASP A 261 -0.44 -11.89 6.04
N ARG A 262 -1.03 -12.02 7.24
CA ARG A 262 -2.37 -12.60 7.42
C ARG A 262 -3.50 -11.77 6.80
N MET A 263 -3.21 -10.53 6.44
CA MET A 263 -4.15 -9.58 5.86
C MET A 263 -3.97 -9.43 4.35
N GLY A 264 -3.09 -10.25 3.74
CA GLY A 264 -2.82 -10.20 2.30
C GLY A 264 -1.86 -9.08 1.88
N ARG A 265 -1.12 -8.45 2.83
CA ARG A 265 -0.17 -7.36 2.54
C ARG A 265 1.26 -7.90 2.38
N PRO A 266 2.08 -7.33 1.48
CA PRO A 266 3.49 -7.71 1.32
C PRO A 266 4.30 -7.48 2.61
N LYS A 267 4.84 -8.55 3.22
CA LYS A 267 5.61 -8.46 4.46
C LYS A 267 6.81 -7.53 4.36
N MET A 268 7.43 -7.43 3.19
CA MET A 268 8.58 -6.57 2.95
C MET A 268 8.29 -5.08 3.21
N PHE A 269 7.02 -4.64 3.07
CA PHE A 269 6.60 -3.26 3.29
C PHE A 269 5.71 -3.08 4.51
N TYR A 270 4.96 -4.11 4.90
CA TYR A 270 3.97 -4.06 5.98
C TYR A 270 4.33 -4.99 7.15
N GLY A 271 5.55 -5.50 7.20
CA GLY A 271 6.00 -6.39 8.27
C GLY A 271 6.38 -5.68 9.57
N GLN A 272 6.51 -4.35 9.57
CA GLN A 272 6.90 -3.53 10.72
C GLN A 272 5.91 -2.40 10.94
N ARG A 273 5.71 -2.04 12.21
CA ARG A 273 4.90 -0.87 12.56
C ARG A 273 5.67 0.42 12.25
N ILE A 274 4.93 1.46 11.90
CA ILE A 274 5.50 2.80 11.71
C ILE A 274 6.28 3.25 12.95
N HIS A 275 5.75 2.96 14.14
CA HIS A 275 6.35 3.31 15.42
C HIS A 275 7.73 2.69 15.64
N ASP A 276 7.97 1.47 15.16
CA ASP A 276 9.23 0.74 15.35
C ASP A 276 10.44 1.41 14.67
N LYS A 277 10.19 2.15 13.58
CA LYS A 277 11.20 2.89 12.81
C LYS A 277 11.02 4.41 12.86
N CYS A 278 10.16 4.90 13.75
CA CYS A 278 9.90 6.33 13.88
C CYS A 278 11.09 7.03 14.54
N TYR A 279 11.58 8.10 13.92
CA TYR A 279 12.67 8.90 14.50
C TYR A 279 12.28 9.60 15.81
N ARG A 280 10.97 9.78 16.09
CA ARG A 280 10.44 10.29 17.36
C ARG A 280 10.30 9.22 18.43
N ARG A 281 10.72 7.98 18.18
CA ARG A 281 10.58 6.87 19.11
C ARG A 281 11.28 7.14 20.46
N ALA A 282 12.48 7.73 20.43
CA ALA A 282 13.20 8.08 21.65
C ALA A 282 12.42 9.03 22.58
N HIS A 283 11.69 9.99 22.00
CA HIS A 283 10.80 10.88 22.77
C HIS A 283 9.61 10.13 23.39
N PHE A 284 9.05 9.15 22.66
CA PHE A 284 8.00 8.29 23.20
C PHE A 284 8.52 7.51 24.42
N ASP A 285 9.67 6.87 24.30
CA ASP A 285 10.28 6.06 25.38
C ASP A 285 10.66 6.92 26.59
N ALA A 286 11.04 8.18 26.35
CA ALA A 286 11.35 9.16 27.40
C ALA A 286 10.10 9.83 28.01
N GLY A 287 8.89 9.52 27.53
CA GLY A 287 7.64 10.15 28.00
C GLY A 287 7.47 11.61 27.56
N GLN A 288 8.17 12.03 26.50
CA GLN A 288 8.14 13.38 25.95
C GLN A 288 7.10 13.45 24.83
N PHE A 289 5.97 14.04 25.12
CA PHE A 289 4.83 14.11 24.20
C PHE A 289 4.47 15.54 23.83
N VAL A 290 3.93 15.70 22.64
CA VAL A 290 3.16 16.89 22.24
C VAL A 290 1.79 16.78 22.90
N GLU A 291 1.44 17.77 23.71
CA GLU A 291 0.13 17.83 24.38
C GLU A 291 -0.90 18.60 23.55
N LYS A 292 -0.44 19.58 22.78
CA LYS A 292 -1.26 20.37 21.84
C LYS A 292 -0.41 20.71 20.62
N PHE A 293 -1.05 20.80 19.45
CA PHE A 293 -0.38 21.32 18.27
C PHE A 293 0.16 22.73 18.58
N ASP A 294 1.38 23.01 18.10
CA ASP A 294 2.12 24.27 18.30
C ASP A 294 2.56 24.57 19.76
N ASP A 295 2.53 23.60 20.66
CA ASP A 295 3.13 23.73 21.98
C ASP A 295 4.69 23.63 21.92
N GLU A 296 5.35 23.78 23.07
CA GLU A 296 6.80 23.66 23.15
C GLU A 296 7.29 22.25 22.77
N GLY A 297 6.54 21.20 23.14
CA GLY A 297 6.83 19.83 22.74
C GLY A 297 6.78 19.65 21.23
N ALA A 298 5.81 20.31 20.55
CA ALA A 298 5.72 20.28 19.09
C ALA A 298 6.94 20.95 18.42
N LYS A 299 7.39 22.11 18.94
CA LYS A 299 8.58 22.82 18.46
C LYS A 299 9.86 22.03 18.68
N LEU A 300 9.95 21.30 19.78
CA LEU A 300 11.09 20.43 20.10
C LEU A 300 11.03 19.06 19.40
N GLY A 301 9.98 18.77 18.63
CA GLY A 301 9.86 17.52 17.87
C GLY A 301 9.47 16.29 18.70
N TYR A 302 8.82 16.48 19.86
CA TYR A 302 8.36 15.40 20.74
C TYR A 302 7.37 14.46 20.04
N CYS A 303 7.09 13.32 20.68
CA CYS A 303 6.20 12.31 20.11
C CYS A 303 4.75 12.81 19.99
N LEU A 304 4.13 12.56 18.83
CA LEU A 304 2.76 12.99 18.53
C LEU A 304 1.68 12.01 19.04
N TYR A 305 2.04 11.04 19.87
CA TYR A 305 1.10 10.02 20.35
C TYR A 305 -0.14 10.60 21.02
N LYS A 306 0.04 11.52 21.97
CA LYS A 306 -1.07 12.12 22.71
C LYS A 306 -2.01 12.98 21.86
N VAL A 307 -1.53 13.51 20.74
CA VAL A 307 -2.36 14.26 19.79
C VAL A 307 -2.94 13.38 18.68
N GLY A 308 -3.01 12.05 18.90
CA GLY A 308 -3.76 11.12 18.08
C GLY A 308 -2.93 10.32 17.05
N CYS A 309 -1.61 10.29 17.17
CA CYS A 309 -0.78 9.50 16.25
C CYS A 309 -1.05 7.99 16.40
N LYS A 310 -1.50 7.34 15.34
CA LYS A 310 -1.80 5.89 15.26
C LYS A 310 -0.56 5.04 14.87
N GLY A 311 0.64 5.61 14.87
CA GLY A 311 1.89 4.91 14.52
C GLY A 311 2.13 3.59 15.25
N PRO A 312 1.86 3.47 16.57
CA PRO A 312 2.03 2.22 17.32
C PRO A 312 1.18 1.04 16.85
N THR A 313 0.08 1.29 16.15
CA THR A 313 -0.86 0.27 15.68
C THR A 313 -0.90 0.14 14.16
N SER A 314 -0.07 0.91 13.43
CA SER A 314 -0.09 0.97 11.96
C SER A 314 1.11 0.29 11.35
N TYR A 315 0.87 -0.66 10.46
CA TYR A 315 1.90 -1.37 9.69
C TYR A 315 2.05 -0.73 8.31
N ASN A 316 3.16 -0.07 8.05
CA ASN A 316 3.49 0.55 6.78
C ASN A 316 4.97 0.94 6.74
N ALA A 317 5.50 1.20 5.55
CA ALA A 317 6.89 1.57 5.32
C ALA A 317 7.18 3.09 5.42
N CYS A 318 6.20 3.93 5.79
CA CYS A 318 6.34 5.40 5.79
C CYS A 318 7.54 5.92 6.60
N SER A 319 7.85 5.29 7.74
CA SER A 319 8.99 5.68 8.58
C SER A 319 10.34 5.28 7.99
N ALA A 320 10.38 4.31 7.09
CA ALA A 320 11.60 3.78 6.48
C ALA A 320 11.83 4.33 5.06
N ILE A 321 10.84 4.18 4.17
CA ILE A 321 10.93 4.60 2.77
C ILE A 321 10.66 6.10 2.64
N ARG A 322 9.69 6.62 3.41
CA ARG A 322 9.19 8.01 3.33
C ARG A 322 8.47 8.29 2.00
N TRP A 323 8.21 9.57 1.71
CA TRP A 323 7.53 10.08 0.53
C TRP A 323 8.43 11.05 -0.21
N ASN A 324 8.11 11.35 -1.46
CA ASN A 324 8.82 12.32 -2.28
C ASN A 324 10.34 12.06 -2.30
N GLU A 325 10.74 10.91 -2.81
CA GLU A 325 12.14 10.50 -2.91
C GLU A 325 12.85 10.35 -1.54
N GLY A 326 12.12 9.96 -0.52
CA GLY A 326 12.66 9.81 0.83
C GLY A 326 12.80 11.12 1.60
N LEU A 327 12.26 12.22 1.08
CA LEU A 327 12.41 13.54 1.69
C LEU A 327 11.69 13.65 3.03
N SER A 328 10.41 13.26 3.10
CA SER A 328 9.58 13.46 4.28
C SER A 328 8.42 12.47 4.36
N TRP A 329 7.76 12.44 5.49
CA TRP A 329 6.51 11.72 5.73
C TRP A 329 5.69 12.43 6.81
N PRO A 330 4.38 12.13 6.98
CA PRO A 330 3.49 12.95 7.83
C PRO A 330 4.01 13.25 9.22
N VAL A 331 4.56 12.24 9.94
CA VAL A 331 5.10 12.45 11.30
C VAL A 331 6.33 13.36 11.30
N GLN A 332 7.15 13.31 10.27
CA GLN A 332 8.30 14.20 10.12
C GLN A 332 7.85 15.64 9.87
N SER A 333 6.76 15.80 9.17
CA SER A 333 6.14 17.11 8.89
C SER A 333 5.28 17.65 10.05
N GLY A 334 5.28 16.99 11.20
CA GLY A 334 4.56 17.45 12.40
C GLY A 334 3.12 16.94 12.53
N HIS A 335 2.68 16.05 11.64
CA HIS A 335 1.34 15.45 11.66
C HIS A 335 1.38 13.98 12.09
N GLY A 336 0.57 13.58 13.07
CA GLY A 336 0.50 12.19 13.52
C GLY A 336 0.05 11.22 12.42
N CYS A 337 0.51 9.97 12.49
CA CYS A 337 0.01 8.91 11.62
C CYS A 337 -1.49 8.70 11.86
N ILE A 338 -2.29 8.71 10.80
CA ILE A 338 -3.74 8.44 10.86
C ILE A 338 -4.11 6.96 10.74
N GLY A 339 -3.12 6.08 10.52
CA GLY A 339 -3.34 4.65 10.37
C GLY A 339 -3.93 4.23 9.03
N CYS A 340 -3.68 4.99 7.96
CA CYS A 340 -4.36 4.84 6.68
C CYS A 340 -4.20 3.48 5.98
N SER A 341 -3.21 2.67 6.38
CA SER A 341 -3.02 1.30 5.89
C SER A 341 -3.76 0.23 6.69
N GLU A 342 -4.43 0.61 7.78
CA GLU A 342 -5.12 -0.33 8.65
C GLU A 342 -6.62 -0.41 8.35
N PRO A 343 -7.25 -1.59 8.57
CA PRO A 343 -8.68 -1.74 8.41
C PRO A 343 -9.46 -0.75 9.28
N ASN A 344 -10.52 -0.20 8.73
CA ASN A 344 -11.46 0.70 9.41
C ASN A 344 -10.80 1.95 10.04
N PHE A 345 -9.63 2.40 9.55
CA PHE A 345 -8.97 3.59 10.09
C PHE A 345 -9.89 4.83 10.05
N PHE A 346 -10.80 4.86 9.08
CA PHE A 346 -11.79 5.90 8.82
C PHE A 346 -12.98 5.91 9.82
N ASP A 347 -13.18 4.80 10.57
CA ASP A 347 -14.28 4.63 11.54
C ASP A 347 -13.79 4.39 12.98
N LYS A 348 -12.48 4.43 13.22
CA LYS A 348 -11.87 4.19 14.56
C LYS A 348 -11.74 5.44 15.43
N GLY A 349 -12.68 6.35 15.36
CA GLY A 349 -12.65 7.60 16.09
C GLY A 349 -12.03 8.75 15.29
N SER A 350 -11.82 9.90 15.94
CA SER A 350 -11.22 11.07 15.32
C SER A 350 -9.75 10.86 14.99
N PHE A 351 -9.27 11.45 13.88
CA PHE A 351 -7.85 11.45 13.53
C PHE A 351 -6.97 12.17 14.54
N TYR A 352 -7.57 13.11 15.30
CA TYR A 352 -6.90 13.93 16.32
C TYR A 352 -7.41 13.61 17.72
N GLU A 353 -7.98 12.43 17.93
CA GLU A 353 -8.45 12.01 19.24
C GLU A 353 -7.27 11.93 20.21
N HIS A 354 -7.34 12.73 21.27
CA HIS A 354 -6.35 12.69 22.32
C HIS A 354 -6.35 11.33 23.01
N GLU A 355 -5.20 10.68 23.05
CA GLU A 355 -5.02 9.50 23.88
C GLU A 355 -4.99 9.94 25.35
N THR A 356 -6.17 9.97 25.96
CA THR A 356 -6.36 10.26 27.39
C THR A 356 -6.06 9.08 28.28
N THR A 357 -6.02 7.88 27.72
CA THR A 357 -5.57 6.70 28.44
C THR A 357 -4.10 6.90 28.72
N VAL A 358 -3.78 7.25 29.96
CA VAL A 358 -2.43 7.20 30.50
C VAL A 358 -2.06 5.73 30.59
N LEU A 359 -1.86 5.13 29.44
CA LEU A 359 -1.06 3.93 29.38
C LEU A 359 0.31 4.37 29.90
N PRO A 360 0.88 3.70 30.91
CA PRO A 360 2.16 4.09 31.47
C PRO A 360 3.15 4.31 30.35
N PRO A 361 4.12 5.24 30.49
CA PRO A 361 5.20 5.40 29.52
C PRO A 361 5.69 4.02 29.12
N GLY A 362 5.52 3.66 27.86
CA GLY A 362 5.78 2.31 27.44
C GLY A 362 4.58 1.41 27.23
N TRP A 363 3.34 1.87 27.32
CA TRP A 363 2.20 0.99 26.99
C TRP A 363 1.59 1.29 25.61
N GLY A 364 1.65 2.47 25.16
CA GLY A 364 1.70 2.74 23.75
C GLY A 364 3.03 2.25 23.16
N GLY A 365 4.04 1.93 23.98
CA GLY A 365 5.03 0.96 24.13
C GLY A 365 4.66 -0.20 25.03
N ILE A 366 3.98 -1.18 24.52
CA ILE A 366 3.93 -2.54 25.05
C ILE A 366 5.35 -3.01 25.46
N GLU A 367 6.37 -2.53 24.78
CA GLU A 367 7.78 -2.83 25.00
C GLU A 367 8.35 -2.30 26.32
N ALA A 368 8.12 -1.04 26.67
CA ALA A 368 8.64 -0.53 27.94
C ALA A 368 7.88 -1.12 29.17
N THR A 369 6.67 -1.64 28.95
CA THR A 369 5.96 -2.43 29.96
C THR A 369 6.45 -3.88 29.94
N ALA A 370 6.76 -4.45 28.79
CA ALA A 370 7.41 -5.75 28.67
C ALA A 370 8.80 -5.73 29.31
N ASP A 371 9.58 -4.66 29.11
CA ASP A 371 10.88 -4.48 29.76
C ASP A 371 10.75 -4.36 31.27
N LYS A 372 9.77 -3.60 31.79
CA LYS A 372 9.52 -3.50 33.24
C LYS A 372 9.03 -4.82 33.82
N VAL A 373 8.14 -5.51 33.15
CA VAL A 373 7.66 -6.85 33.53
C VAL A 373 8.80 -7.86 33.44
N GLY A 374 9.60 -7.79 32.38
CA GLY A 374 10.79 -8.62 32.21
C GLY A 374 11.82 -8.41 33.31
N LEU A 375 12.15 -7.16 33.67
CA LEU A 375 13.03 -6.80 34.76
C LEU A 375 12.49 -7.24 36.12
N ALA A 376 11.20 -7.04 36.38
CA ALA A 376 10.56 -7.51 37.60
C ALA A 376 10.58 -9.03 37.71
N THR A 377 10.31 -9.75 36.61
CA THR A 377 10.38 -11.20 36.54
C THR A 377 11.79 -11.71 36.78
N LEU A 378 12.80 -11.10 36.15
CA LEU A 378 14.21 -11.40 36.37
C LEU A 378 14.60 -11.19 37.81
N GLY A 379 14.14 -10.10 38.45
CA GLY A 379 14.34 -9.82 39.87
C GLY A 379 13.77 -10.92 40.76
N VAL A 380 12.51 -11.33 40.52
CA VAL A 380 11.86 -12.40 41.30
C VAL A 380 12.59 -13.74 41.09
N VAL A 381 12.91 -14.11 39.86
CA VAL A 381 13.67 -15.35 39.56
C VAL A 381 15.06 -15.32 40.20
N GLY A 382 15.74 -14.17 40.13
CA GLY A 382 17.08 -13.99 40.76
C GLY A 382 17.02 -14.18 42.26
N VAL A 383 16.03 -13.58 42.94
CA VAL A 383 15.83 -13.76 44.39
C VAL A 383 15.51 -15.22 44.75
N ALA A 384 14.63 -15.86 43.98
CA ALA A 384 14.24 -17.26 44.20
C ALA A 384 15.44 -18.20 43.98
N ALA A 385 16.26 -17.96 42.97
CA ALA A 385 17.51 -18.72 42.73
C ALA A 385 18.51 -18.53 43.85
N ALA A 386 18.75 -17.30 44.32
CA ALA A 386 19.62 -17.01 45.42
C ALA A 386 19.17 -17.68 46.75
N ALA A 387 17.85 -17.62 47.02
CA ALA A 387 17.24 -18.31 48.15
C ALA A 387 17.43 -19.83 48.06
N HIS A 388 17.24 -20.41 46.88
CA HIS A 388 17.42 -21.85 46.65
C HIS A 388 18.86 -22.26 46.86
N VAL A 389 19.84 -21.51 46.35
CA VAL A 389 21.28 -21.77 46.59
C VAL A 389 21.62 -21.69 48.09
N ALA A 390 21.15 -20.66 48.80
CA ALA A 390 21.36 -20.49 50.22
C ALA A 390 20.75 -21.65 51.02
N MET A 391 19.52 -22.07 50.73
CA MET A 391 18.86 -23.20 51.36
C MET A 391 19.62 -24.52 51.08
N SER A 392 20.09 -24.71 49.86
CA SER A 392 20.86 -25.90 49.50
C SER A 392 22.20 -25.95 50.26
N ALA A 393 22.89 -24.80 50.40
CA ALA A 393 24.14 -24.70 51.18
C ALA A 393 23.90 -25.00 52.67
N VAL A 394 22.84 -24.48 53.26
CA VAL A 394 22.43 -24.76 54.65
C VAL A 394 22.09 -26.21 54.82
N SER A 395 21.34 -26.81 53.89
CA SER A 395 20.97 -28.25 53.92
C SER A 395 22.24 -29.15 53.87
N GLN A 396 23.20 -28.84 52.97
CA GLN A 396 24.46 -29.55 52.87
C GLN A 396 25.31 -29.41 54.12
N ALA A 397 25.37 -28.20 54.71
CA ALA A 397 26.08 -27.96 55.96
C ALA A 397 25.48 -28.77 57.15
N ARG A 398 24.14 -28.83 57.22
CA ARG A 398 23.43 -29.67 58.22
C ARG A 398 23.71 -31.15 58.01
N ALA A 399 23.63 -31.63 56.75
CA ALA A 399 23.92 -33.05 56.45
C ALA A 399 25.38 -33.43 56.81
N LYS A 400 26.35 -32.57 56.56
CA LYS A 400 27.76 -32.76 56.95
C LYS A 400 27.93 -32.79 58.49
N LYS A 401 27.18 -31.95 59.23
CA LYS A 401 27.23 -31.95 60.70
C LYS A 401 26.61 -33.23 61.26
N THR A 402 25.47 -33.67 60.75
CA THR A 402 24.81 -34.92 61.18
C THR A 402 25.69 -36.14 60.92
N ASN A 403 26.35 -36.22 59.74
CA ASN A 403 27.27 -37.33 59.44
C ASN A 403 28.51 -37.31 60.37
N LYS A 404 28.98 -36.13 60.78
CA LYS A 404 30.12 -36.03 61.73
C LYS A 404 29.71 -36.48 63.13
N ASP A 405 28.47 -36.17 63.54
CA ASP A 405 27.92 -36.56 64.84
C ASP A 405 27.58 -38.05 64.93
N ILE A 406 27.35 -38.73 63.81
CA ILE A 406 27.11 -40.19 63.73
C ILE A 406 28.42 -40.94 63.66
N GLY A 407 29.42 -40.49 62.91
CA GLY A 407 30.75 -41.15 62.79
C GLY A 407 31.66 -40.99 63.98
N GLY A 408 31.31 -40.14 64.97
CA GLY A 408 32.06 -39.96 66.22
C GLY A 408 31.55 -40.83 67.36
N LYS A 409 30.74 -41.80 67.15
CA LYS A 409 30.20 -42.75 68.16
C LYS A 409 30.65 -44.20 67.95
N GLU A 410 31.58 -44.43 67.05
CA GLU A 410 32.22 -45.75 66.80
C GLU A 410 33.69 -45.79 67.15
N GLU A 411 34.16 -45.05 68.19
CA GLU A 411 35.47 -45.31 68.88
C GLU A 411 35.25 -45.57 70.38
#